data_693bd124394ea90589339c94b7e2315c
#
_entry.id   693bd124394ea90589339c94b7e2315c
#
_cell.length_a   1.000
_cell.length_b   1.000
_cell.length_c   1.000
_cell.angle_alpha   90.00
_cell.angle_beta   90.00
_cell.angle_gamma   90.00
#
_symmetry.space_group_name_H-M   'P 1'
#
loop_
_entity.id
_entity.type
_entity.pdbx_description
1 polymer ?
#
loop_
_entity_poly.entity_id
_entity_poly.type
_entity_poly.pdbx_seq_one_letter_code
_entity_poly.pdbx_strand_id
1 'polypeptide(L)'
;KEFPTLSIVGEVWSAHNQPPIGNYWQQSTTNKDGYSSQIEHIMDIPLWENATQAFKNNDAQKLYYTLSQDFVYEHPEKNFGILGNHDMERFFTTVDSNVAKYKLGIIFLATTNRIPQLYYGDEFGMTGKKNKDDGYVRADMPGGWDGDAKNIFNGNGFAESDKEMGLLRFNQEIWNWRKKQAVIHNGSMKHFYPKQGVYIYQRSLNNQKVIVVLNLKNEKIIINQTDYAEILKGLAANNVQFISENTTVNATTIDLPAYGYIILQSN
;
A
#
# COMPACT_ATOMS: atom_id res chain seq x y z
N LYS A 1 26.16 6.73 -19.03
CA LYS A 1 27.21 6.71 -17.98
C LYS A 1 27.68 8.10 -17.58
N GLU A 2 27.10 9.13 -18.16
CA GLU A 2 27.34 10.53 -17.78
C GLU A 2 26.74 10.83 -16.39
N PHE A 3 25.62 10.19 -16.05
CA PHE A 3 24.93 10.31 -14.77
C PHE A 3 24.73 8.92 -14.14
N PRO A 4 25.76 8.31 -13.55
CA PRO A 4 25.70 6.92 -13.08
C PRO A 4 24.78 6.70 -11.87
N THR A 5 24.41 7.78 -11.19
CA THR A 5 23.49 7.74 -10.04
C THR A 5 22.06 8.15 -10.37
N LEU A 6 21.77 8.43 -11.65
CA LEU A 6 20.42 8.79 -12.08
C LEU A 6 19.51 7.57 -12.04
N SER A 7 18.44 7.65 -11.25
CA SER A 7 17.36 6.67 -11.28
C SER A 7 16.30 7.08 -12.27
N ILE A 8 15.86 6.13 -13.09
CA ILE A 8 14.81 6.32 -14.10
C ILE A 8 13.67 5.38 -13.77
N VAL A 9 12.45 5.91 -13.75
CA VAL A 9 11.24 5.11 -13.64
C VAL A 9 10.47 5.16 -14.96
N GLY A 10 10.08 3.99 -15.46
CA GLY A 10 9.24 3.85 -16.65
C GLY A 10 7.77 3.73 -16.29
N GLU A 11 6.91 4.36 -17.07
CA GLU A 11 5.48 4.16 -17.02
C GLU A 11 5.05 3.24 -18.15
N VAL A 12 4.57 2.04 -17.79
CA VAL A 12 4.18 1.00 -18.76
C VAL A 12 2.70 0.70 -18.62
N TRP A 13 1.90 1.24 -19.53
CA TRP A 13 0.50 0.90 -19.68
C TRP A 13 0.34 -0.31 -20.58
N SER A 14 -0.47 -1.28 -20.16
CA SER A 14 -0.78 -2.44 -20.96
C SER A 14 -2.29 -2.68 -20.99
N ALA A 15 -2.77 -3.24 -22.11
CA ALA A 15 -4.12 -3.78 -22.13
C ALA A 15 -4.21 -4.90 -21.07
N HIS A 16 -5.14 -4.79 -20.14
CA HIS A 16 -5.35 -5.73 -19.04
C HIS A 16 -4.27 -5.76 -17.95
N ASN A 17 -3.32 -4.82 -17.97
CA ASN A 17 -2.34 -4.61 -16.90
C ASN A 17 -1.74 -5.93 -16.35
N GLN A 18 -1.13 -6.72 -17.25
CA GLN A 18 -0.58 -8.02 -16.90
C GLN A 18 0.86 -7.92 -16.39
N PRO A 19 1.23 -8.57 -15.28
CA PRO A 19 2.60 -8.59 -14.77
C PRO A 19 3.66 -9.01 -15.82
N PRO A 20 3.42 -10.00 -16.71
CA PRO A 20 4.40 -10.37 -17.73
C PRO A 20 4.76 -9.23 -18.69
N ILE A 21 3.85 -8.30 -18.96
CA ILE A 21 4.12 -7.14 -19.81
C ILE A 21 5.01 -6.14 -19.06
N GLY A 22 4.72 -5.90 -17.78
CA GLY A 22 5.58 -5.09 -16.91
C GLY A 22 7.00 -5.64 -16.84
N ASN A 23 7.16 -6.95 -16.67
CA ASN A 23 8.46 -7.61 -16.65
C ASN A 23 9.23 -7.39 -17.96
N TYR A 24 8.58 -7.47 -19.11
CA TYR A 24 9.23 -7.23 -20.39
C TYR A 24 9.91 -5.84 -20.47
N TRP A 25 9.27 -4.83 -19.90
CA TRP A 25 9.78 -3.45 -19.90
C TRP A 25 10.75 -3.15 -18.75
N GLN A 26 10.74 -3.90 -17.66
CA GLN A 26 11.79 -3.82 -16.64
C GLN A 26 13.05 -4.51 -17.16
N GLN A 27 14.21 -3.98 -16.84
CA GLN A 27 15.48 -4.64 -17.16
C GLN A 27 15.46 -6.08 -16.60
N SER A 28 15.47 -7.05 -17.48
CA SER A 28 15.38 -8.46 -17.13
C SER A 28 16.28 -9.32 -18.01
N THR A 29 16.92 -10.30 -17.40
CA THR A 29 17.70 -11.34 -18.09
C THR A 29 16.80 -12.44 -18.65
N THR A 30 15.53 -12.45 -18.32
CA THR A 30 14.59 -13.52 -18.71
C THR A 30 13.89 -13.29 -20.04
N ASN A 31 14.06 -12.12 -20.70
CA ASN A 31 13.46 -11.82 -21.98
C ASN A 31 14.09 -12.70 -23.08
N LYS A 32 13.27 -13.57 -23.67
CA LYS A 32 13.70 -14.59 -24.64
C LYS A 32 14.19 -13.99 -25.95
N ASP A 33 13.76 -12.79 -26.32
CA ASP A 33 14.19 -12.07 -27.53
C ASP A 33 15.46 -11.27 -27.32
N GLY A 34 16.04 -11.30 -26.12
CA GLY A 34 17.25 -10.55 -25.77
C GLY A 34 17.03 -9.06 -25.59
N TYR A 35 15.77 -8.58 -25.62
CA TYR A 35 15.47 -7.17 -25.39
C TYR A 35 15.77 -6.77 -23.93
N SER A 36 16.35 -5.60 -23.75
CA SER A 36 16.47 -4.93 -22.45
C SER A 36 16.21 -3.45 -22.63
N SER A 37 15.23 -2.93 -21.91
CA SER A 37 14.92 -1.49 -21.88
C SER A 37 15.98 -0.65 -21.17
N GLN A 38 16.85 -1.28 -20.40
CA GLN A 38 17.78 -0.62 -19.46
C GLN A 38 17.06 0.19 -18.36
N ILE A 39 15.75 0.01 -18.19
CA ILE A 39 14.93 0.66 -17.16
C ILE A 39 14.86 -0.26 -15.95
N GLU A 40 15.43 0.19 -14.84
CA GLU A 40 15.48 -0.59 -13.60
C GLU A 40 14.16 -0.57 -12.80
N HIS A 41 13.45 0.54 -12.89
CA HIS A 41 12.22 0.78 -12.15
C HIS A 41 11.05 1.05 -13.08
N ILE A 42 9.92 0.42 -12.82
CA ILE A 42 8.65 0.71 -13.50
C ILE A 42 7.55 0.99 -12.48
N MET A 43 6.53 1.75 -12.87
CA MET A 43 5.28 1.82 -12.12
C MET A 43 4.55 0.48 -12.24
N ASP A 44 4.19 -0.12 -11.10
CA ASP A 44 3.49 -1.40 -11.06
C ASP A 44 1.99 -1.20 -11.32
N ILE A 45 1.65 -0.96 -12.58
CA ILE A 45 0.26 -0.74 -13.01
C ILE A 45 -0.62 -1.98 -12.75
N PRO A 46 -0.14 -3.23 -12.95
CA PRO A 46 -0.92 -4.41 -12.56
C PRO A 46 -1.26 -4.45 -11.07
N LEU A 47 -0.31 -4.10 -10.21
CA LEU A 47 -0.56 -4.03 -8.77
C LEU A 47 -1.55 -2.92 -8.42
N TRP A 48 -1.40 -1.73 -9.02
CA TRP A 48 -2.34 -0.63 -8.83
C TRP A 48 -3.77 -1.05 -9.13
N GLU A 49 -4.03 -1.61 -10.31
CA GLU A 49 -5.37 -1.99 -10.73
C GLU A 49 -5.98 -3.03 -9.77
N ASN A 50 -5.23 -4.08 -9.48
CA ASN A 50 -5.74 -5.14 -8.62
C ASN A 50 -5.85 -4.72 -7.15
N ALA A 51 -4.93 -3.92 -6.62
CA ALA A 51 -5.00 -3.44 -5.24
C ALA A 51 -6.18 -2.48 -5.05
N THR A 52 -6.37 -1.52 -5.95
CA THR A 52 -7.51 -0.59 -5.86
C THR A 52 -8.85 -1.32 -5.95
N GLN A 53 -8.97 -2.30 -6.85
CA GLN A 53 -10.15 -3.16 -6.95
C GLN A 53 -10.35 -4.04 -5.72
N ALA A 54 -9.26 -4.55 -5.13
CA ALA A 54 -9.32 -5.35 -3.91
C ALA A 54 -9.94 -4.56 -2.74
N PHE A 55 -9.45 -3.33 -2.50
CA PHE A 55 -9.97 -2.48 -1.43
C PHE A 55 -11.38 -1.95 -1.73
N LYS A 56 -11.67 -1.60 -2.98
CA LYS A 56 -13.01 -1.19 -3.40
C LYS A 56 -14.04 -2.29 -3.15
N ASN A 57 -13.76 -3.50 -3.62
CA ASN A 57 -14.71 -4.61 -3.68
C ASN A 57 -14.59 -5.60 -2.51
N ASN A 58 -13.73 -5.33 -1.53
CA ASN A 58 -13.49 -6.19 -0.36
C ASN A 58 -12.96 -7.59 -0.76
N ASP A 59 -12.10 -7.65 -1.79
CA ASP A 59 -11.57 -8.88 -2.38
C ASP A 59 -10.07 -9.04 -2.10
N ALA A 60 -9.75 -9.62 -0.96
CA ALA A 60 -8.36 -9.86 -0.54
C ALA A 60 -7.60 -10.82 -1.48
N GLN A 61 -8.31 -11.66 -2.24
CA GLN A 61 -7.68 -12.63 -3.15
C GLN A 61 -6.95 -11.92 -4.30
N LYS A 62 -7.45 -10.76 -4.75
CA LYS A 62 -6.77 -9.98 -5.79
C LYS A 62 -5.36 -9.55 -5.37
N LEU A 63 -5.18 -9.16 -4.11
CA LEU A 63 -3.84 -8.82 -3.58
C LEU A 63 -2.91 -10.03 -3.62
N TYR A 64 -3.42 -11.18 -3.16
CA TYR A 64 -2.66 -12.42 -3.14
C TYR A 64 -2.25 -12.87 -4.54
N TYR A 65 -3.21 -12.98 -5.46
CA TYR A 65 -2.93 -13.46 -6.81
C TYR A 65 -1.98 -12.54 -7.58
N THR A 66 -2.08 -11.23 -7.38
CA THR A 66 -1.18 -10.29 -8.05
C THR A 66 0.25 -10.44 -7.53
N LEU A 67 0.45 -10.42 -6.22
CA LEU A 67 1.79 -10.55 -5.63
C LEU A 67 2.37 -11.97 -5.78
N SER A 68 1.54 -13.00 -5.92
CA SER A 68 2.01 -14.35 -6.20
C SER A 68 2.66 -14.50 -7.58
N GLN A 69 2.48 -13.50 -8.46
CA GLN A 69 3.12 -13.43 -9.77
C GLN A 69 4.44 -12.65 -9.76
N ASP A 70 4.93 -12.23 -8.60
CA ASP A 70 6.18 -11.47 -8.48
C ASP A 70 7.39 -12.22 -9.08
N PHE A 71 7.31 -13.54 -9.19
CA PHE A 71 8.35 -14.35 -9.82
C PHE A 71 8.59 -14.04 -11.31
N VAL A 72 7.67 -13.33 -11.98
CA VAL A 72 7.87 -12.89 -13.37
C VAL A 72 8.80 -11.70 -13.48
N TYR A 73 8.98 -10.92 -12.40
CA TYR A 73 9.91 -9.81 -12.34
C TYR A 73 11.28 -10.28 -11.85
N GLU A 74 12.34 -9.74 -12.42
CA GLU A 74 13.69 -9.97 -11.91
C GLU A 74 13.87 -9.28 -10.54
N HIS A 75 13.31 -8.07 -10.42
CA HIS A 75 13.44 -7.21 -9.24
C HIS A 75 12.08 -6.59 -8.86
N PRO A 76 11.12 -7.38 -8.35
CA PRO A 76 9.81 -6.85 -7.98
C PRO A 76 9.90 -5.75 -6.92
N GLU A 77 10.91 -5.81 -6.03
CA GLU A 77 11.16 -4.81 -4.98
C GLU A 77 11.60 -3.44 -5.50
N LYS A 78 11.98 -3.37 -6.78
CA LYS A 78 12.36 -2.12 -7.45
C LYS A 78 11.20 -1.46 -8.18
N ASN A 79 10.06 -2.12 -8.31
CA ASN A 79 8.86 -1.54 -8.89
C ASN A 79 8.24 -0.50 -7.96
N PHE A 80 7.68 0.55 -8.54
CA PHE A 80 6.95 1.57 -7.80
C PHE A 80 5.52 1.10 -7.55
N GLY A 81 5.19 0.83 -6.27
CA GLY A 81 3.82 0.60 -5.83
C GLY A 81 3.06 1.91 -5.77
N ILE A 82 1.89 1.95 -6.37
CA ILE A 82 1.01 3.11 -6.40
C ILE A 82 -0.43 2.69 -6.07
N LEU A 83 -1.23 3.60 -5.55
CA LEU A 83 -2.68 3.46 -5.42
C LEU A 83 -3.43 4.46 -6.31
N GLY A 84 -2.70 5.38 -6.93
CA GLY A 84 -3.18 6.37 -7.89
C GLY A 84 -2.06 7.28 -8.35
N ASN A 85 -2.30 8.00 -9.43
CA ASN A 85 -1.44 9.07 -9.94
C ASN A 85 -2.30 10.14 -10.63
N HIS A 86 -1.68 11.03 -11.39
CA HIS A 86 -2.35 12.11 -12.10
C HIS A 86 -3.24 11.66 -13.28
N ASP A 87 -3.12 10.41 -13.70
CA ASP A 87 -3.90 9.81 -14.80
C ASP A 87 -4.99 8.84 -14.34
N MET A 88 -5.12 8.66 -13.03
CA MET A 88 -6.03 7.71 -12.41
C MET A 88 -7.01 8.40 -11.47
N GLU A 89 -8.15 7.75 -11.19
CA GLU A 89 -9.03 8.19 -10.10
C GLU A 89 -8.26 8.16 -8.77
N ARG A 90 -8.41 9.20 -7.96
CA ARG A 90 -7.75 9.26 -6.65
C ARG A 90 -8.22 8.12 -5.76
N PHE A 91 -7.28 7.49 -5.05
CA PHE A 91 -7.56 6.29 -4.26
C PHE A 91 -8.68 6.48 -3.23
N PHE A 92 -8.73 7.64 -2.56
CA PHE A 92 -9.80 7.91 -1.60
C PHE A 92 -11.19 7.93 -2.27
N THR A 93 -11.29 8.44 -3.51
CA THR A 93 -12.53 8.36 -4.30
C THR A 93 -12.85 6.92 -4.69
N THR A 94 -11.85 6.14 -5.11
CA THR A 94 -12.01 4.74 -5.52
C THR A 94 -12.60 3.88 -4.41
N VAL A 95 -12.25 4.15 -3.15
CA VAL A 95 -12.80 3.45 -1.98
C VAL A 95 -14.00 4.15 -1.35
N ASP A 96 -14.76 4.93 -2.15
CA ASP A 96 -15.98 5.63 -1.75
C ASP A 96 -15.79 6.58 -0.55
N SER A 97 -14.62 7.19 -0.44
CA SER A 97 -14.22 8.06 0.67
C SER A 97 -14.32 7.37 2.05
N ASN A 98 -14.22 6.05 2.07
CA ASN A 98 -14.21 5.27 3.31
C ASN A 98 -12.82 5.32 3.95
N VAL A 99 -12.74 5.99 5.11
CA VAL A 99 -11.49 6.19 5.85
C VAL A 99 -10.82 4.87 6.25
N ALA A 100 -11.60 3.86 6.64
CA ALA A 100 -11.03 2.57 7.05
C ALA A 100 -10.42 1.82 5.86
N LYS A 101 -11.12 1.75 4.71
CA LYS A 101 -10.57 1.18 3.47
C LYS A 101 -9.33 1.92 2.98
N TYR A 102 -9.37 3.26 3.07
CA TYR A 102 -8.21 4.08 2.71
C TYR A 102 -6.99 3.70 3.57
N LYS A 103 -7.16 3.61 4.89
CA LYS A 103 -6.08 3.21 5.81
C LYS A 103 -5.52 1.83 5.47
N LEU A 104 -6.37 0.85 5.11
CA LEU A 104 -5.91 -0.46 4.64
C LEU A 104 -4.99 -0.35 3.42
N GLY A 105 -5.38 0.46 2.43
CA GLY A 105 -4.57 0.68 1.23
C GLY A 105 -3.23 1.35 1.53
N ILE A 106 -3.21 2.38 2.38
CA ILE A 106 -1.97 3.05 2.80
C ILE A 106 -1.05 2.09 3.56
N ILE A 107 -1.57 1.28 4.48
CA ILE A 107 -0.78 0.26 5.18
C ILE A 107 -0.19 -0.74 4.18
N PHE A 108 -1.00 -1.24 3.25
CA PHE A 108 -0.54 -2.14 2.20
C PHE A 108 0.59 -1.50 1.39
N LEU A 109 0.41 -0.27 0.91
CA LEU A 109 1.43 0.47 0.16
C LEU A 109 2.71 0.69 0.98
N ALA A 110 2.56 1.00 2.26
CA ALA A 110 3.68 1.26 3.15
C ALA A 110 4.48 0.01 3.52
N THR A 111 3.91 -1.20 3.38
CA THR A 111 4.52 -2.42 3.91
C THR A 111 4.76 -3.53 2.89
N THR A 112 4.16 -3.41 1.70
CA THR A 112 4.40 -4.35 0.60
C THR A 112 5.82 -4.27 0.04
N ASN A 113 6.20 -5.24 -0.79
CA ASN A 113 7.52 -5.34 -1.40
C ASN A 113 7.63 -4.45 -2.64
N ARG A 114 7.47 -3.14 -2.46
CA ARG A 114 7.56 -2.12 -3.53
C ARG A 114 8.18 -0.83 -3.00
N ILE A 115 8.67 0.00 -3.91
CA ILE A 115 9.01 1.39 -3.62
C ILE A 115 7.68 2.17 -3.64
N PRO A 116 7.22 2.71 -2.51
CA PRO A 116 5.92 3.39 -2.49
C PRO A 116 6.02 4.75 -3.18
N GLN A 117 5.05 5.04 -4.03
CA GLN A 117 4.83 6.36 -4.60
C GLN A 117 3.45 6.85 -4.17
N LEU A 118 3.41 7.99 -3.49
CA LEU A 118 2.19 8.65 -3.07
C LEU A 118 1.94 9.87 -3.97
N TYR A 119 0.74 9.96 -4.52
CA TYR A 119 0.34 11.12 -5.29
C TYR A 119 -0.03 12.26 -4.34
N TYR A 120 0.37 13.52 -4.66
CA TYR A 120 0.11 14.65 -3.78
C TYR A 120 -1.38 14.77 -3.42
N GLY A 121 -1.66 15.13 -2.18
CA GLY A 121 -3.01 15.24 -1.67
C GLY A 121 -3.65 13.93 -1.20
N ASP A 122 -3.11 12.78 -1.62
CA ASP A 122 -3.60 11.49 -1.13
C ASP A 122 -3.33 11.34 0.37
N GLU A 123 -2.26 11.97 0.90
CA GLU A 123 -1.87 11.91 2.31
C GLU A 123 -2.93 12.46 3.28
N PHE A 124 -3.86 13.28 2.80
CA PHE A 124 -5.01 13.76 3.60
C PHE A 124 -6.36 13.44 2.96
N GLY A 125 -6.37 12.56 1.95
CA GLY A 125 -7.60 12.04 1.36
C GLY A 125 -8.27 12.98 0.36
N MET A 126 -7.50 13.68 -0.48
CA MET A 126 -8.10 14.39 -1.63
C MET A 126 -8.91 13.44 -2.49
N THR A 127 -10.04 13.94 -2.97
CA THR A 127 -10.92 13.23 -3.91
C THR A 127 -10.73 13.75 -5.33
N GLY A 128 -11.02 12.91 -6.32
CA GLY A 128 -10.98 13.29 -7.72
C GLY A 128 -11.49 12.15 -8.60
N LYS A 129 -12.57 12.41 -9.35
CA LYS A 129 -13.19 11.45 -10.27
C LYS A 129 -12.61 11.59 -11.67
N LYS A 130 -11.96 10.55 -12.17
CA LYS A 130 -11.36 10.53 -13.51
C LYS A 130 -12.39 10.67 -14.63
N ASN A 131 -13.60 10.15 -14.45
CA ASN A 131 -14.66 10.21 -15.46
C ASN A 131 -15.24 11.62 -15.69
N LYS A 132 -14.89 12.62 -14.87
CA LYS A 132 -15.27 14.01 -15.10
C LYS A 132 -14.32 14.71 -16.06
N ASP A 133 -13.07 14.78 -15.72
CA ASP A 133 -11.86 15.07 -16.52
C ASP A 133 -10.60 15.01 -15.65
N ASP A 134 -9.44 15.26 -16.26
CA ASP A 134 -8.17 15.26 -15.57
C ASP A 134 -8.03 16.36 -14.52
N GLY A 135 -8.67 17.52 -14.72
CA GLY A 135 -8.64 18.62 -13.77
C GLY A 135 -9.17 18.22 -12.39
N TYR A 136 -10.16 17.31 -12.33
CA TYR A 136 -10.68 16.83 -11.04
C TYR A 136 -9.70 15.94 -10.26
N VAL A 137 -8.84 15.21 -10.93
CA VAL A 137 -7.79 14.42 -10.27
C VAL A 137 -6.53 15.23 -10.02
N ARG A 138 -6.34 16.34 -10.75
CA ARG A 138 -5.18 17.24 -10.66
C ARG A 138 -5.53 18.57 -9.98
N ALA A 139 -6.59 18.58 -9.16
CA ALA A 139 -7.03 19.79 -8.43
C ALA A 139 -5.91 20.33 -7.51
N ASP A 140 -5.93 21.63 -7.30
CA ASP A 140 -4.96 22.31 -6.45
C ASP A 140 -4.97 21.79 -5.02
N MET A 141 -3.82 21.78 -4.41
CA MET A 141 -3.66 21.42 -3.01
C MET A 141 -4.06 22.60 -2.12
N PRO A 142 -4.94 22.40 -1.11
CA PRO A 142 -5.33 23.47 -0.21
C PRO A 142 -4.11 24.10 0.49
N GLY A 143 -3.89 25.38 0.31
CA GLY A 143 -2.72 26.11 0.81
C GLY A 143 -1.55 26.17 -0.17
N GLY A 144 -1.75 25.71 -1.42
CA GLY A 144 -0.76 25.82 -2.49
C GLY A 144 -0.66 27.24 -3.08
N TRP A 145 -1.69 28.06 -2.89
CA TRP A 145 -1.76 29.41 -3.42
C TRP A 145 -1.99 30.46 -2.34
N ASP A 146 -1.47 31.65 -2.59
CA ASP A 146 -1.69 32.79 -1.70
C ASP A 146 -3.18 33.18 -1.69
N GLY A 147 -3.75 33.33 -0.48
CA GLY A 147 -5.17 33.62 -0.31
C GLY A 147 -6.10 32.41 -0.24
N ASP A 148 -5.59 31.19 -0.29
CA ASP A 148 -6.40 29.99 -0.08
C ASP A 148 -7.12 30.03 1.27
N ALA A 149 -8.42 29.78 1.27
CA ALA A 149 -9.26 29.75 2.48
C ALA A 149 -8.87 28.59 3.43
N LYS A 150 -8.26 27.55 2.91
CA LYS A 150 -7.77 26.39 3.67
C LYS A 150 -6.31 26.16 3.35
N ASN A 151 -5.53 25.74 4.36
CA ASN A 151 -4.12 25.43 4.20
C ASN A 151 -3.75 24.18 4.99
N ILE A 152 -3.52 23.08 4.28
CA ILE A 152 -3.21 21.78 4.88
C ILE A 152 -1.82 21.76 5.55
N PHE A 153 -0.89 22.63 5.14
CA PHE A 153 0.46 22.65 5.65
C PHE A 153 0.55 23.22 7.08
N ASN A 154 -0.35 24.15 7.42
CA ASN A 154 -0.38 24.79 8.75
C ASN A 154 -1.72 24.55 9.49
N GLY A 155 -2.66 23.86 8.88
CA GLY A 155 -3.96 23.53 9.48
C GLY A 155 -5.00 24.66 9.41
N ASN A 156 -4.68 25.83 8.87
CA ASN A 156 -5.63 26.92 8.79
C ASN A 156 -6.87 26.53 7.97
N GLY A 157 -8.07 26.84 8.48
CA GLY A 157 -9.34 26.49 7.87
C GLY A 157 -9.76 25.03 8.04
N PHE A 158 -9.00 24.24 8.82
CA PHE A 158 -9.36 22.88 9.22
C PHE A 158 -9.58 22.81 10.73
N ALA A 159 -10.60 22.07 11.15
CA ALA A 159 -10.75 21.67 12.54
C ALA A 159 -9.88 20.44 12.84
N GLU A 160 -9.41 20.31 14.07
CA GLU A 160 -8.58 19.17 14.50
C GLU A 160 -9.32 17.83 14.33
N SER A 161 -10.65 17.86 14.40
CA SER A 161 -11.54 16.71 14.18
C SER A 161 -11.82 16.40 12.72
N ASP A 162 -11.39 17.25 11.77
CA ASP A 162 -11.63 17.00 10.37
C ASP A 162 -10.90 15.73 9.90
N LYS A 163 -11.55 14.96 9.04
CA LYS A 163 -10.99 13.70 8.54
C LYS A 163 -9.65 13.90 7.81
N GLU A 164 -9.49 15.03 7.13
CA GLU A 164 -8.27 15.41 6.43
C GLU A 164 -7.09 15.47 7.40
N MET A 165 -7.27 16.12 8.56
CA MET A 165 -6.26 16.22 9.60
C MET A 165 -5.95 14.85 10.23
N GLY A 166 -6.98 14.03 10.44
CA GLY A 166 -6.82 12.65 10.92
C GLY A 166 -6.05 11.76 9.94
N LEU A 167 -6.33 11.87 8.65
CA LEU A 167 -5.64 11.12 7.60
C LEU A 167 -4.20 11.61 7.44
N LEU A 168 -3.95 12.93 7.49
CA LEU A 168 -2.61 13.49 7.43
C LEU A 168 -1.73 12.96 8.58
N ARG A 169 -2.24 12.98 9.83
CA ARG A 169 -1.50 12.42 10.99
C ARG A 169 -1.21 10.94 10.80
N PHE A 170 -2.21 10.16 10.39
CA PHE A 170 -2.01 8.73 10.13
C PHE A 170 -0.90 8.48 9.08
N ASN A 171 -0.90 9.25 7.98
CA ASN A 171 0.14 9.16 6.98
C ASN A 171 1.50 9.58 7.52
N GLN A 172 1.60 10.67 8.27
CA GLN A 172 2.85 11.08 8.91
C GLN A 172 3.42 9.96 9.82
N GLU A 173 2.57 9.32 10.62
CA GLU A 173 2.96 8.25 11.53
C GLU A 173 3.48 7.02 10.77
N ILE A 174 2.71 6.50 9.80
CA ILE A 174 3.08 5.27 9.09
C ILE A 174 4.32 5.46 8.21
N TRP A 175 4.47 6.60 7.51
CA TRP A 175 5.62 6.88 6.68
C TRP A 175 6.89 7.16 7.51
N ASN A 176 6.78 7.85 8.64
CA ASN A 176 7.90 8.05 9.56
C ASN A 176 8.34 6.73 10.23
N TRP A 177 7.39 5.85 10.55
CA TRP A 177 7.70 4.51 11.01
C TRP A 177 8.42 3.71 9.92
N ARG A 178 7.83 3.61 8.71
CA ARG A 178 8.43 2.89 7.58
C ARG A 178 9.86 3.33 7.33
N LYS A 179 10.13 4.63 7.34
CA LYS A 179 11.46 5.21 7.09
C LYS A 179 12.56 4.60 7.97
N LYS A 180 12.19 4.10 9.14
CA LYS A 180 13.12 3.51 10.12
C LYS A 180 13.19 1.98 10.04
N GLN A 181 12.44 1.33 9.14
CA GLN A 181 12.28 -0.12 9.09
C GLN A 181 13.11 -0.77 7.98
N ALA A 182 14.36 -1.14 8.29
CA ALA A 182 15.20 -1.88 7.33
C ALA A 182 14.52 -3.15 6.82
N VAL A 183 13.73 -3.83 7.67
CA VAL A 183 12.99 -5.05 7.33
C VAL A 183 11.91 -4.80 6.25
N ILE A 184 11.33 -3.60 6.19
CA ILE A 184 10.40 -3.23 5.13
C ILE A 184 11.14 -2.86 3.84
N HIS A 185 12.31 -2.22 3.95
CA HIS A 185 13.06 -1.79 2.78
C HIS A 185 13.73 -2.96 2.05
N ASN A 186 14.37 -3.87 2.81
CA ASN A 186 15.28 -4.89 2.28
C ASN A 186 14.84 -6.32 2.59
N GLY A 187 13.76 -6.50 3.36
CA GLY A 187 13.30 -7.82 3.77
C GLY A 187 12.57 -8.56 2.66
N SER A 188 12.63 -9.88 2.70
CA SER A 188 11.79 -10.76 1.87
C SER A 188 10.33 -10.64 2.29
N MET A 189 9.43 -10.99 1.37
CA MET A 189 7.99 -11.06 1.63
C MET A 189 7.51 -12.51 1.57
N LYS A 190 6.72 -12.89 2.59
CA LYS A 190 5.95 -14.13 2.61
C LYS A 190 4.50 -13.78 2.86
N HIS A 191 3.58 -14.28 2.05
CA HIS A 191 2.16 -14.00 2.19
C HIS A 191 1.32 -15.27 2.13
N PHE A 192 0.12 -15.19 2.68
CA PHE A 192 -0.78 -16.33 2.84
C PHE A 192 -2.05 -16.12 2.03
N TYR A 193 -2.56 -17.21 1.48
CA TYR A 193 -3.85 -17.17 0.79
C TYR A 193 -4.93 -16.63 1.73
N PRO A 194 -5.70 -15.62 1.33
CA PRO A 194 -6.71 -15.00 2.19
C PRO A 194 -7.79 -15.97 2.61
N LYS A 195 -8.07 -16.01 3.91
CA LYS A 195 -9.18 -16.75 4.49
C LYS A 195 -10.19 -15.75 5.04
N GLN A 196 -11.48 -15.96 4.78
CA GLN A 196 -12.56 -15.10 5.24
C GLN A 196 -12.37 -13.59 4.92
N GLY A 197 -11.66 -13.28 3.81
CA GLY A 197 -11.37 -11.91 3.41
C GLY A 197 -10.25 -11.21 4.19
N VAL A 198 -9.53 -11.94 5.03
CA VAL A 198 -8.35 -11.43 5.72
C VAL A 198 -7.10 -11.76 4.92
N TYR A 199 -6.27 -10.75 4.66
CA TYR A 199 -4.98 -10.90 4.03
C TYR A 199 -3.86 -10.74 5.06
N ILE A 200 -2.98 -11.74 5.11
CA ILE A 200 -1.88 -11.80 6.05
C ILE A 200 -0.58 -11.96 5.29
N TYR A 201 0.43 -11.17 5.64
CA TYR A 201 1.77 -11.31 5.10
C TYR A 201 2.84 -10.87 6.11
N GLN A 202 4.05 -11.33 5.88
CA GLN A 202 5.23 -11.05 6.66
C GLN A 202 6.31 -10.44 5.80
N ARG A 203 7.01 -9.43 6.32
CA ARG A 203 8.32 -9.00 5.84
C ARG A 203 9.37 -9.50 6.82
N SER A 204 10.50 -10.00 6.31
CA SER A 204 11.58 -10.55 7.17
C SER A 204 12.95 -10.15 6.67
N LEU A 205 13.80 -9.74 7.60
CA LEU A 205 15.22 -9.45 7.38
C LEU A 205 16.02 -9.92 8.60
N ASN A 206 16.89 -10.92 8.39
CA ASN A 206 17.60 -11.58 9.49
C ASN A 206 16.60 -12.12 10.53
N ASN A 207 16.70 -11.67 11.78
CA ASN A 207 15.78 -12.06 12.86
C ASN A 207 14.56 -11.14 13.00
N GLN A 208 14.56 -10.00 12.32
CA GLN A 208 13.47 -9.05 12.40
C GLN A 208 12.30 -9.47 11.51
N LYS A 209 11.09 -9.33 12.02
CA LYS A 209 9.85 -9.61 11.29
C LYS A 209 8.84 -8.49 11.49
N VAL A 210 8.16 -8.14 10.44
CA VAL A 210 6.95 -7.31 10.46
C VAL A 210 5.82 -8.13 9.87
N ILE A 211 4.77 -8.35 10.62
CA ILE A 211 3.56 -9.07 10.21
C ILE A 211 2.43 -8.07 10.05
N VAL A 212 1.74 -8.14 8.92
CA VAL A 212 0.62 -7.27 8.59
C VAL A 212 -0.63 -8.12 8.41
N VAL A 213 -1.71 -7.74 9.08
CA VAL A 213 -2.99 -8.40 8.99
C VAL A 213 -4.04 -7.37 8.61
N LEU A 214 -4.73 -7.60 7.50
CA LEU A 214 -5.73 -6.70 6.93
C LEU A 214 -7.07 -7.43 6.80
N ASN A 215 -8.11 -6.94 7.45
CA ASN A 215 -9.47 -7.40 7.23
C ASN A 215 -10.13 -6.53 6.15
N LEU A 216 -10.35 -7.10 4.96
CA LEU A 216 -11.00 -6.38 3.86
C LEU A 216 -12.53 -6.48 3.91
N LYS A 217 -13.12 -7.17 4.91
CA LYS A 217 -14.57 -7.34 5.03
C LYS A 217 -15.23 -6.23 5.85
N ASN A 218 -16.49 -5.98 5.54
CA ASN A 218 -17.36 -5.08 6.31
C ASN A 218 -18.01 -5.79 7.52
N GLU A 219 -17.23 -6.64 8.18
CA GLU A 219 -17.68 -7.39 9.35
C GLU A 219 -16.49 -7.71 10.26
N LYS A 220 -16.79 -7.97 11.53
CA LYS A 220 -15.76 -8.41 12.49
C LYS A 220 -15.30 -9.82 12.13
N ILE A 221 -13.98 -10.02 12.12
CA ILE A 221 -13.34 -11.33 11.93
C ILE A 221 -12.46 -11.64 13.14
N ILE A 222 -12.49 -12.89 13.60
CA ILE A 222 -11.62 -13.41 14.64
C ILE A 222 -10.63 -14.39 14.00
N ILE A 223 -9.34 -14.15 14.18
CA ILE A 223 -8.27 -14.99 13.70
C ILE A 223 -7.70 -15.78 14.88
N ASN A 224 -7.68 -17.11 14.75
CA ASN A 224 -6.94 -17.95 15.69
C ASN A 224 -5.46 -17.88 15.35
N GLN A 225 -4.62 -17.51 16.29
CA GLN A 225 -3.17 -17.43 16.07
C GLN A 225 -2.54 -18.78 15.71
N THR A 226 -3.14 -19.89 16.13
CA THR A 226 -2.71 -21.24 15.79
C THR A 226 -2.81 -21.55 14.29
N ASP A 227 -3.76 -20.94 13.56
CA ASP A 227 -3.92 -21.13 12.12
C ASP A 227 -2.75 -20.52 11.33
N TYR A 228 -2.03 -19.61 11.95
CA TYR A 228 -0.87 -18.91 11.41
C TYR A 228 0.32 -19.01 12.36
N ALA A 229 0.46 -20.14 13.09
CA ALA A 229 1.50 -20.32 14.11
C ALA A 229 2.92 -20.11 13.58
N GLU A 230 3.15 -20.34 12.30
CA GLU A 230 4.43 -20.12 11.63
C GLU A 230 4.92 -18.66 11.74
N ILE A 231 4.00 -17.70 11.78
CA ILE A 231 4.33 -16.27 11.80
C ILE A 231 3.79 -15.54 13.03
N LEU A 232 2.72 -16.03 13.65
CA LEU A 232 2.08 -15.36 14.80
C LEU A 232 2.51 -15.94 16.16
N LYS A 233 3.14 -17.13 16.19
CA LYS A 233 3.57 -17.77 17.45
C LYS A 233 4.51 -16.86 18.23
N GLY A 234 4.14 -16.59 19.47
CA GLY A 234 4.95 -15.77 20.40
C GLY A 234 4.76 -14.26 20.23
N LEU A 235 3.87 -13.82 19.35
CA LEU A 235 3.51 -12.41 19.22
C LEU A 235 2.32 -12.09 20.16
N ALA A 236 2.39 -10.94 20.78
CA ALA A 236 1.41 -10.44 21.73
C ALA A 236 1.22 -8.92 21.60
N ALA A 237 0.43 -8.33 22.48
CA ALA A 237 0.12 -6.91 22.46
C ALA A 237 1.35 -5.98 22.52
N ASN A 238 2.45 -6.41 23.12
CA ASN A 238 3.70 -5.64 23.18
C ASN A 238 4.45 -5.58 21.83
N ASN A 239 4.06 -6.38 20.86
CA ASN A 239 4.63 -6.35 19.49
C ASN A 239 3.88 -5.40 18.55
N VAL A 240 2.78 -4.80 18.98
CA VAL A 240 1.94 -3.94 18.15
C VAL A 240 2.66 -2.64 17.81
N GLN A 241 2.70 -2.31 16.51
CA GLN A 241 3.21 -1.05 15.99
C GLN A 241 2.06 -0.14 15.54
N PHE A 242 1.09 -0.70 14.82
CA PHE A 242 -0.14 -0.01 14.40
C PHE A 242 -1.33 -0.93 14.59
N ILE A 243 -2.44 -0.34 14.99
CA ILE A 243 -3.67 -1.07 15.26
C ILE A 243 -4.87 -0.18 14.95
N SER A 244 -5.91 -0.73 14.32
CA SER A 244 -7.17 -0.02 14.16
C SER A 244 -7.98 -0.01 15.46
N GLU A 245 -8.82 1.01 15.62
CA GLU A 245 -9.75 1.08 16.76
C GLU A 245 -10.56 -0.23 16.89
N ASN A 246 -10.84 -0.63 18.11
CA ASN A 246 -11.57 -1.86 18.46
C ASN A 246 -10.92 -3.17 17.99
N THR A 247 -9.68 -3.16 17.51
CA THR A 247 -8.88 -4.36 17.31
C THR A 247 -8.31 -4.81 18.66
N THR A 248 -8.39 -6.09 18.96
CA THR A 248 -7.79 -6.66 20.16
C THR A 248 -6.87 -7.82 19.83
N VAL A 249 -5.79 -7.94 20.60
CA VAL A 249 -4.83 -9.04 20.51
C VAL A 249 -4.71 -9.69 21.88
N ASN A 250 -4.96 -10.97 21.95
CA ASN A 250 -4.70 -11.78 23.14
C ASN A 250 -3.80 -12.97 22.78
N ALA A 251 -3.56 -13.87 23.72
CA ALA A 251 -2.62 -14.98 23.53
C ALA A 251 -3.03 -15.99 22.42
N THR A 252 -4.31 -16.03 22.06
CA THR A 252 -4.85 -17.06 21.16
C THR A 252 -5.53 -16.49 19.93
N THR A 253 -6.05 -15.24 19.99
CA THR A 253 -6.80 -14.63 18.90
C THR A 253 -6.38 -13.20 18.62
N ILE A 254 -6.65 -12.77 17.39
CA ILE A 254 -6.68 -11.37 16.97
C ILE A 254 -8.10 -11.09 16.49
N ASP A 255 -8.78 -10.16 17.16
CA ASP A 255 -10.11 -9.73 16.78
C ASP A 255 -10.01 -8.44 15.96
N LEU A 256 -10.42 -8.49 14.72
CA LEU A 256 -10.39 -7.36 13.78
C LEU A 256 -11.81 -6.87 13.50
N PRO A 257 -12.13 -5.59 13.71
CA PRO A 257 -13.40 -5.02 13.29
C PRO A 257 -13.53 -5.00 11.76
N ALA A 258 -14.66 -4.55 11.25
CA ALA A 258 -14.84 -4.25 9.84
C ALA A 258 -13.72 -3.33 9.34
N TYR A 259 -13.05 -3.73 8.25
CA TYR A 259 -11.88 -3.02 7.69
C TYR A 259 -10.77 -2.76 8.72
N GLY A 260 -10.66 -3.63 9.71
CA GLY A 260 -9.63 -3.55 10.75
C GLY A 260 -8.26 -4.00 10.26
N TYR A 261 -7.23 -3.54 10.95
CA TYR A 261 -5.85 -3.90 10.67
C TYR A 261 -4.99 -3.98 11.93
N ILE A 262 -3.88 -4.70 11.80
CA ILE A 262 -2.81 -4.67 12.78
C ILE A 262 -1.45 -4.88 12.10
N ILE A 263 -0.44 -4.18 12.57
CA ILE A 263 0.97 -4.40 12.27
C ILE A 263 1.66 -4.83 13.56
N LEU A 264 2.27 -6.01 13.51
CA LEU A 264 3.07 -6.58 14.60
C LEU A 264 4.54 -6.61 14.18
N GLN A 265 5.45 -6.38 15.12
CA GLN A 265 6.89 -6.45 14.88
C GLN A 265 7.58 -7.28 15.97
N SER A 266 8.46 -8.20 15.56
CA SER A 266 9.39 -8.90 16.45
C SER A 266 10.82 -8.60 16.06
N ASN A 267 11.66 -8.55 17.04
CA ASN A 267 13.14 -8.46 16.88
C ASN A 267 13.77 -9.82 16.84
#